data_a66765bf0ecdd34b8579945ce69c443c
#
_entry.id   a66765bf0ecdd34b8579945ce69c443c
#
_cell.length_a   1.000
_cell.length_b   1.000
_cell.length_c   1.000
_cell.angle_alpha   90.00
_cell.angle_beta   90.00
_cell.angle_gamma   90.00
#
_symmetry.space_group_name_H-M   'P 1'
#
loop_
_entity.id
_entity.type
_entity.pdbx_description
1 polymer ?
#
loop_
_entity_poly.entity_id
_entity_poly.type
_entity_poly.pdbx_seq_one_letter_code
_entity_poly.pdbx_strand_id
1 'polypeptide(L)' 'MLRRLIILLLIVGCGIFEPEGICVLINTETNANNCYPQRPEDQCKSDAKMSEAIHIRYWGESSDCNEFCNNIPDEICEIH' A
#
# COMPACT_ATOMS: atom_id res chain seq x y z
N MET A 1 29.99 25.94 2.13
CA MET A 1 29.66 25.31 1.87
C MET A 1 29.12 24.64 1.25
N LEU A 2 28.99 24.42 1.06
CA LEU A 2 28.33 23.70 0.45
C LEU A 2 28.33 22.57 0.52
N ARG A 3 28.77 22.19 1.00
CA ARG A 3 28.69 21.12 1.16
C ARG A 3 27.98 20.69 1.91
N ARG A 4 27.55 21.09 2.53
CA ARG A 4 26.68 20.64 3.28
C ARG A 4 25.50 20.40 2.70
N LEU A 5 25.11 20.99 1.94
CA LEU A 5 23.94 20.86 1.35
C LEU A 5 23.83 19.66 0.63
N ILE A 6 24.76 19.28 0.13
CA ILE A 6 24.76 18.15 -0.61
C ILE A 6 24.41 17.02 0.19
N ILE A 7 24.81 17.03 1.35
CA ILE A 7 24.55 16.00 2.19
C ILE A 7 23.14 15.80 2.39
N LEU A 8 22.42 16.80 2.46
CA LEU A 8 21.07 16.65 2.64
C LEU A 8 20.44 15.82 1.66
N LEU A 9 20.80 15.95 0.50
CA LEU A 9 20.20 15.19 -0.51
C LEU A 9 20.36 13.78 -0.31
N LEU A 10 21.46 13.40 0.11
CA LEU A 10 21.68 12.03 0.30
C LEU A 10 20.79 11.47 1.30
N ILE A 11 20.57 12.16 2.30
CA ILE A 11 19.79 11.67 3.32
C ILE A 11 18.45 11.44 2.88
N VAL A 12 17.96 12.30 2.18
CA VAL A 12 16.66 12.17 1.70
C VAL A 12 16.58 10.95 0.89
N GLY A 13 17.54 10.72 0.09
CA GLY A 13 17.50 9.57 -0.74
C GLY A 13 17.27 8.33 0.05
N CYS A 14 17.86 8.23 1.16
CA CYS A 14 17.70 7.04 1.95
C CYS A 14 16.32 6.96 2.49
N GLY A 15 15.80 8.05 2.91
CA GLY A 15 14.52 8.01 3.53
C GLY A 15 13.39 7.71 2.61
N ILE A 16 13.59 7.91 1.33
CA ILE A 16 12.49 7.67 0.46
C ILE A 16 12.50 6.35 -0.21
N PHE A 17 13.44 5.54 0.11
CA PHE A 17 13.42 4.24 -0.48
C PHE A 17 12.56 3.30 0.31
N GLU A 18 11.29 3.54 0.34
CA GLU A 18 10.37 2.61 0.96
C GLU A 18 9.90 1.63 -0.10
N PRO A 19 9.89 0.36 0.19
CA PRO A 19 9.41 -0.62 -0.77
C PRO A 19 7.93 -0.42 -1.04
N GLU A 20 7.53 -0.61 -2.26
CA GLU A 20 6.13 -0.54 -2.64
C GLU A 20 5.59 -1.93 -2.81
N GLY A 21 4.35 -2.11 -2.44
CA GLY A 21 3.68 -3.39 -2.58
C GLY A 21 2.22 -3.17 -2.87
N ILE A 22 1.43 -4.23 -2.80
CA ILE A 22 0.01 -4.07 -2.97
C ILE A 22 -0.63 -3.85 -1.63
N CYS A 23 -1.59 -2.95 -1.59
CA CYS A 23 -2.35 -2.64 -0.39
C CYS A 23 -3.78 -3.12 -0.63
N VAL A 24 -4.22 -4.10 0.14
CA VAL A 24 -5.57 -4.61 0.00
C VAL A 24 -6.38 -4.17 1.19
N LEU A 25 -7.38 -3.35 0.94
CA LEU A 25 -8.26 -2.85 1.97
C LEU A 25 -9.61 -3.50 1.82
N ILE A 26 -10.17 -3.96 2.93
CA ILE A 26 -11.49 -4.56 2.90
C ILE A 26 -12.47 -3.61 3.57
N ASN A 27 -13.62 -3.42 2.91
CA ASN A 27 -14.69 -2.64 3.49
C ASN A 27 -15.60 -3.61 4.22
N THR A 28 -15.66 -3.53 5.53
CA THR A 28 -16.37 -4.51 6.33
C THR A 28 -17.89 -4.39 6.19
N GLU A 29 -18.38 -3.29 5.66
CA GLU A 29 -19.82 -3.13 5.47
C GLU A 29 -20.28 -3.81 4.19
N THR A 30 -19.45 -3.85 3.16
CA THR A 30 -19.82 -4.43 1.89
C THR A 30 -19.07 -5.73 1.61
N ASN A 31 -18.02 -6.02 2.39
CA ASN A 31 -17.13 -7.15 2.19
C ASN A 31 -16.37 -7.06 0.87
N ALA A 32 -16.23 -5.85 0.35
CA ALA A 32 -15.50 -5.66 -0.90
C ALA A 32 -14.02 -5.44 -0.60
N ASN A 33 -13.18 -6.11 -1.37
CA ASN A 33 -11.74 -5.94 -1.25
C ASN A 33 -11.28 -5.00 -2.36
N ASN A 34 -10.46 -4.03 -2.00
CA ASN A 34 -9.92 -3.09 -2.97
C ASN A 34 -8.41 -3.21 -2.96
N CYS A 35 -7.83 -3.54 -4.10
CA CYS A 35 -6.39 -3.73 -4.20
C CYS A 35 -5.75 -2.57 -4.92
N TYR A 36 -4.80 -1.94 -4.25
CA TYR A 36 -4.09 -0.78 -4.78
C TYR A 36 -2.64 -1.17 -5.00
N PRO A 37 -2.16 -1.15 -6.23
CA PRO A 37 -0.77 -1.50 -6.50
C PRO A 37 0.15 -0.34 -6.19
N GLN A 38 1.41 -0.65 -6.03
CA GLN A 38 2.45 0.36 -5.87
C GLN A 38 2.22 1.30 -4.71
N ARG A 39 1.90 0.74 -3.55
CA ARG A 39 1.70 1.52 -2.33
C ARG A 39 2.73 1.14 -1.27
N PRO A 40 3.40 2.12 -0.67
CA PRO A 40 4.25 1.82 0.49
C PRO A 40 3.36 1.41 1.66
N GLU A 41 3.91 0.67 2.58
CA GLU A 41 3.15 0.18 3.73
C GLU A 41 2.54 1.33 4.54
N ASP A 42 3.29 2.40 4.74
CA ASP A 42 2.79 3.53 5.51
C ASP A 42 1.59 4.19 4.84
N GLN A 43 1.60 4.26 3.52
CA GLN A 43 0.48 4.83 2.79
C GLN A 43 -0.74 3.91 2.93
N CYS A 44 -0.51 2.61 2.91
CA CYS A 44 -1.58 1.64 3.08
C CYS A 44 -2.23 1.81 4.45
N LYS A 45 -1.43 1.99 5.49
CA LYS A 45 -1.95 2.19 6.84
C LYS A 45 -2.73 3.49 6.93
N SER A 46 -2.25 4.52 6.26
CA SER A 46 -2.91 5.81 6.27
C SER A 46 -4.27 5.72 5.57
N ASP A 47 -4.31 5.01 4.45
CA ASP A 47 -5.55 4.86 3.70
C ASP A 47 -6.58 4.09 4.51
N ALA A 48 -6.15 3.12 5.31
CA ALA A 48 -7.06 2.33 6.13
C ALA A 48 -7.70 3.14 7.25
N LYS A 49 -7.09 4.27 7.60
CA LYS A 49 -7.62 5.09 8.68
C LYS A 49 -8.71 6.05 8.24
N MET A 50 -9.03 6.06 6.96
CA MET A 50 -10.01 7.01 6.44
C MET A 50 -11.44 6.68 6.86
N SER A 51 -11.70 5.45 7.24
CA SER A 51 -13.01 5.05 7.68
C SER A 51 -12.91 3.87 8.64
N GLU A 52 -13.81 3.80 9.61
CA GLU A 52 -13.81 2.69 10.53
C GLU A 52 -14.21 1.38 9.87
N ALA A 53 -14.88 1.46 8.75
CA ALA A 53 -15.30 0.28 8.02
C ALA A 53 -14.18 -0.30 7.17
N ILE A 54 -13.09 0.41 7.02
CA ILE A 54 -12.00 -0.04 6.16
C ILE A 54 -10.85 -0.56 7.00
N HIS A 55 -10.41 -1.78 6.68
CA HIS A 55 -9.30 -2.40 7.38
C HIS A 55 -8.30 -2.94 6.38
N ILE A 56 -7.04 -3.02 6.77
CA ILE A 56 -6.03 -3.61 5.92
C ILE A 56 -6.21 -5.11 5.98
N ARG A 57 -6.45 -5.71 4.84
CA ARG A 57 -6.50 -7.16 4.77
C ARG A 57 -5.12 -7.74 4.49
N TYR A 58 -4.35 -7.05 3.67
CA TYR A 58 -3.04 -7.56 3.28
C TYR A 58 -2.19 -6.45 2.70
N TRP A 59 -0.91 -6.50 2.97
CA TRP A 59 0.07 -5.68 2.26
C TRP A 59 1.27 -6.57 2.00
N GLY A 60 1.77 -6.57 0.76
CA GLY A 60 2.90 -7.39 0.42
C GLY A 60 3.75 -6.78 -0.66
N GLU A 61 5.06 -6.84 -0.49
CA GLU A 61 6.00 -6.24 -1.40
C GLU A 61 6.08 -6.92 -2.74
N SER A 62 6.01 -8.21 -2.74
CA SER A 62 6.26 -8.99 -3.95
C SER A 62 5.02 -9.49 -4.64
N SER A 63 3.88 -9.06 -4.19
CA SER A 63 2.63 -9.57 -4.71
C SER A 63 2.05 -8.63 -5.73
N ASP A 64 1.10 -9.10 -6.51
CA ASP A 64 0.36 -8.22 -7.38
C ASP A 64 -1.14 -8.43 -7.18
N CYS A 65 -1.90 -7.44 -7.60
CA CYS A 65 -3.34 -7.44 -7.34
C CYS A 65 -4.06 -8.54 -8.10
N ASN A 66 -3.62 -8.87 -9.29
CA ASN A 66 -4.26 -9.92 -10.06
C ASN A 66 -4.12 -11.26 -9.36
N GLU A 67 -2.93 -11.53 -8.85
CA GLU A 67 -2.69 -12.77 -8.16
C GLU A 67 -3.52 -12.84 -6.89
N PHE A 68 -3.56 -11.74 -6.14
CA PHE A 68 -4.30 -11.70 -4.90
C PHE A 68 -5.80 -11.96 -5.17
N CYS A 69 -6.36 -11.27 -6.13
CA CYS A 69 -7.79 -11.41 -6.43
C CYS A 69 -8.12 -12.79 -6.98
N ASN A 70 -7.20 -13.40 -7.72
CA ASN A 70 -7.43 -14.73 -8.24
C ASN A 70 -7.44 -15.79 -7.14
N ASN A 71 -6.83 -15.50 -6.01
CA ASN A 71 -6.82 -16.44 -4.89
C ASN A 71 -8.07 -16.34 -4.01
N ILE A 72 -8.91 -15.36 -4.27
CA ILE A 72 -10.17 -15.21 -3.52
C ILE A 72 -11.34 -15.08 -4.49
N PRO A 73 -11.56 -16.09 -5.36
CA PRO A 73 -12.56 -15.96 -6.42
C PRO A 73 -13.98 -15.79 -5.93
N ASP A 74 -14.26 -16.18 -4.69
CA ASP A 74 -15.61 -16.07 -4.15
C ASP A 74 -15.88 -14.73 -3.47
N GLU A 75 -14.92 -13.82 -3.50
CA GLU A 75 -15.06 -12.52 -2.84
C GLU A 75 -15.01 -11.41 -3.86
N ILE A 76 -15.58 -10.27 -3.50
CA ILE A 76 -15.53 -9.10 -4.35
C ILE A 76 -14.10 -8.55 -4.26
N CYS A 77 -13.47 -8.35 -5.40
CA CYS A 77 -12.10 -7.85 -5.43
C CYS A 77 -11.96 -6.87 -6.58
N GLU A 78 -11.71 -5.62 -6.25
CA GLU A 78 -11.54 -4.59 -7.26
C GLU A 78 -10.09 -4.14 -7.30
N ILE A 79 -9.55 -4.00 -8.50
CA ILE A 79 -8.17 -3.57 -8.68
C ILE A 79 -8.17 -2.12 -9.16
N HIS A 80 -7.37 -1.29 -8.53
CA HIS A 80 -7.34 0.15 -8.85
C HIS A 80 -6.09 0.59 -9.58
#